data_e466a353d2d8c7b0fa2183fe33cb0fb6
#
_entry.id   e466a353d2d8c7b0fa2183fe33cb0fb6
#
_cell.length_a   1.000
_cell.length_b   1.000
_cell.length_c   1.000
_cell.angle_alpha   90.00
_cell.angle_beta   90.00
_cell.angle_gamma   90.00
#
_symmetry.space_group_name_H-M   'P 1'
#
loop_
_entity.id
_entity.type
_entity.pdbx_description
1 polymer ?
#
loop_
_entity_poly.entity_id
_entity_poly.type
_entity_poly.pdbx_seq_one_letter_code
_entity_poly.pdbx_strand_id
1 'polypeptide(L)'
;MTGFVGAQHEFHNAEFVRGWANRFVPTAPRLQLFDMILAEIGKLGKPDAHVLELGTGPGYMARHILERNATISYEALDFSDVFFDIARETIGDLVPRVIFTNADLMDQAWPKRLSRRPDAIISTWALHDLGGQQPVADVYRRCHETLPVGGVLVNGDFIKPDGTAWDYEPGRFPIARHLEFLRQAGFADPKSLAHLEPNIETPTAAENYACLVAWR
;
A
#
# COMPACT_ATOMS: atom_id res chain seq x y z
N MET A 1 16.84 0.66 16.18
CA MET A 1 15.51 0.05 15.93
C MET A 1 15.63 -0.70 14.64
N THR A 2 15.39 -2.01 14.63
CA THR A 2 15.35 -2.81 13.40
C THR A 2 14.04 -2.44 12.70
N GLY A 3 14.13 -1.66 11.62
CA GLY A 3 13.00 -1.12 10.90
C GLY A 3 12.26 -2.14 10.02
N PHE A 4 12.06 -3.38 10.51
CA PHE A 4 11.36 -4.41 9.76
C PHE A 4 10.09 -4.80 10.48
N VAL A 5 8.97 -4.76 9.78
CA VAL A 5 7.70 -5.27 10.28
C VAL A 5 7.78 -6.77 10.55
N GLY A 6 7.10 -7.25 11.58
CA GLY A 6 7.08 -8.65 12.00
C GLY A 6 6.54 -8.80 13.42
N ALA A 7 6.52 -10.02 13.95
CA ALA A 7 5.88 -10.37 15.23
C ALA A 7 6.36 -9.60 16.46
N GLN A 8 7.55 -9.00 16.42
CA GLN A 8 8.15 -8.22 17.52
C GLN A 8 8.12 -6.71 17.26
N HIS A 9 7.47 -6.26 16.18
CA HIS A 9 7.45 -4.85 15.81
C HIS A 9 6.56 -4.04 16.76
N GLU A 10 6.93 -2.77 17.01
CA GLU A 10 6.17 -1.86 17.88
C GLU A 10 4.74 -1.58 17.36
N PHE A 11 4.43 -1.90 16.10
CA PHE A 11 3.07 -1.86 15.54
C PHE A 11 2.10 -2.91 16.15
N HIS A 12 2.55 -3.77 17.05
CA HIS A 12 1.68 -4.58 17.92
C HIS A 12 1.36 -3.90 19.26
N ASN A 13 1.94 -2.73 19.55
CA ASN A 13 1.66 -1.96 20.75
C ASN A 13 0.56 -0.92 20.48
N ALA A 14 -0.58 -1.04 21.16
CA ALA A 14 -1.75 -0.19 20.91
C ALA A 14 -1.52 1.30 21.18
N GLU A 15 -0.75 1.64 22.22
CA GLU A 15 -0.43 3.04 22.53
C GLU A 15 0.47 3.67 21.49
N PHE A 16 1.51 2.94 21.05
CA PHE A 16 2.41 3.37 20.00
C PHE A 16 1.65 3.59 18.69
N VAL A 17 0.85 2.59 18.25
CA VAL A 17 0.13 2.64 16.97
C VAL A 17 -0.90 3.77 16.96
N ARG A 18 -1.62 4.01 18.07
CA ARG A 18 -2.58 5.12 18.15
C ARG A 18 -1.89 6.48 18.04
N GLY A 19 -0.76 6.67 18.72
CA GLY A 19 0.06 7.87 18.62
C GLY A 19 0.65 8.06 17.21
N TRP A 20 1.05 6.97 16.56
CA TRP A 20 1.55 6.96 15.18
C TRP A 20 0.44 7.34 14.19
N ALA A 21 -0.73 6.71 14.26
CA ALA A 21 -1.87 6.95 13.39
C ALA A 21 -2.31 8.42 13.39
N ASN A 22 -2.35 9.05 14.57
CA ASN A 22 -2.72 10.46 14.69
C ASN A 22 -1.74 11.42 14.00
N ARG A 23 -0.48 11.04 13.83
CA ARG A 23 0.53 11.85 13.11
C ARG A 23 0.42 11.70 11.58
N PHE A 24 -0.19 10.62 11.12
CA PHE A 24 -0.28 10.29 9.70
C PHE A 24 -1.68 10.52 9.09
N VAL A 25 -2.49 11.37 9.70
CA VAL A 25 -3.75 11.83 9.10
C VAL A 25 -3.46 12.40 7.70
N PRO A 26 -4.22 12.01 6.68
CA PRO A 26 -3.94 12.40 5.30
C PRO A 26 -3.92 13.92 5.08
N THR A 27 -2.83 14.43 4.53
CA THR A 27 -2.68 15.80 4.03
C THR A 27 -3.26 15.91 2.62
N ALA A 28 -3.36 17.14 2.08
CA ALA A 28 -3.86 17.33 0.72
C ALA A 28 -3.06 16.53 -0.35
N PRO A 29 -1.70 16.49 -0.34
CA PRO A 29 -0.96 15.63 -1.27
C PRO A 29 -1.24 14.13 -1.08
N ARG A 30 -1.47 13.68 0.16
CA ARG A 30 -1.84 12.28 0.44
C ARG A 30 -3.22 11.94 -0.08
N LEU A 31 -4.19 12.85 0.05
CA LEU A 31 -5.51 12.70 -0.55
C LEU A 31 -5.44 12.67 -2.08
N GLN A 32 -4.56 13.46 -2.71
CA GLN A 32 -4.29 13.40 -4.14
C GLN A 32 -3.81 12.00 -4.56
N LEU A 33 -2.89 11.37 -3.79
CA LEU A 33 -2.47 10.00 -4.05
C LEU A 33 -3.66 9.03 -3.99
N PHE A 34 -4.55 9.17 -3.00
CA PHE A 34 -5.74 8.34 -2.87
C PHE A 34 -6.69 8.49 -4.08
N ASP A 35 -6.88 9.72 -4.56
CA ASP A 35 -7.69 9.98 -5.75
C ASP A 35 -7.07 9.35 -7.01
N MET A 36 -5.74 9.39 -7.15
CA MET A 36 -5.03 8.73 -8.24
C MET A 36 -5.22 7.20 -8.21
N ILE A 37 -5.11 6.58 -7.03
CA ILE A 37 -5.34 5.15 -6.85
C ILE A 37 -6.79 4.79 -7.21
N LEU A 38 -7.76 5.55 -6.72
CA LEU A 38 -9.17 5.34 -7.03
C LEU A 38 -9.45 5.47 -8.54
N ALA A 39 -8.80 6.42 -9.21
CA ALA A 39 -8.92 6.59 -10.66
C ALA A 39 -8.37 5.37 -11.44
N GLU A 40 -7.26 4.77 -10.99
CA GLU A 40 -6.73 3.55 -11.61
C GLU A 40 -7.65 2.34 -11.39
N ILE A 41 -8.23 2.19 -10.20
CA ILE A 41 -9.27 1.17 -9.93
C ILE A 41 -10.46 1.36 -10.89
N GLY A 42 -10.88 2.60 -11.12
CA GLY A 42 -11.99 2.92 -12.03
C GLY A 42 -11.76 2.45 -13.48
N LYS A 43 -10.51 2.37 -13.93
CA LYS A 43 -10.16 1.89 -15.29
C LYS A 43 -10.41 0.40 -15.50
N LEU A 44 -10.62 -0.39 -14.43
CA LEU A 44 -11.07 -1.78 -14.55
C LEU A 44 -12.43 -1.91 -15.27
N GLY A 45 -13.25 -0.85 -15.27
CA GLY A 45 -14.60 -0.90 -15.82
C GLY A 45 -15.53 -1.88 -15.10
N LYS A 46 -15.19 -2.25 -13.85
CA LYS A 46 -15.90 -3.24 -13.03
C LYS A 46 -16.46 -2.55 -11.78
N PRO A 47 -17.76 -2.22 -11.75
CA PRO A 47 -18.35 -1.47 -10.63
C PRO A 47 -18.26 -2.19 -9.29
N ASP A 48 -18.33 -3.53 -9.29
CA ASP A 48 -18.27 -4.42 -8.12
C ASP A 48 -16.87 -5.03 -7.90
N ALA A 49 -15.83 -4.34 -8.36
CA ALA A 49 -14.46 -4.80 -8.20
C ALA A 49 -14.13 -5.15 -6.75
N HIS A 50 -13.37 -6.25 -6.57
CA HIS A 50 -12.80 -6.59 -5.28
C HIS A 50 -11.42 -5.95 -5.15
N VAL A 51 -11.29 -5.05 -4.19
CA VAL A 51 -10.04 -4.33 -3.92
C VAL A 51 -9.38 -4.91 -2.67
N LEU A 52 -8.13 -5.32 -2.80
CA LEU A 52 -7.27 -5.73 -1.70
C LEU A 52 -6.29 -4.59 -1.37
N GLU A 53 -6.28 -4.13 -0.14
CA GLU A 53 -5.26 -3.20 0.37
C GLU A 53 -4.21 -3.97 1.18
N LEU A 54 -2.94 -3.81 0.83
CA LEU A 54 -1.79 -4.35 1.55
C LEU A 54 -1.26 -3.32 2.54
N GLY A 55 -1.21 -3.68 3.82
CA GLY A 55 -0.81 -2.77 4.88
C GLY A 55 -1.84 -1.66 5.10
N THR A 56 -3.06 -2.03 5.50
CA THR A 56 -4.17 -1.08 5.64
C THR A 56 -3.94 -0.01 6.71
N GLY A 57 -3.10 -0.31 7.69
CA GLY A 57 -2.80 0.60 8.79
C GLY A 57 -4.06 1.18 9.43
N PRO A 58 -4.14 2.52 9.64
CA PRO A 58 -5.29 3.18 10.26
C PRO A 58 -6.57 3.21 9.42
N GLY A 59 -6.58 2.68 8.17
CA GLY A 59 -7.78 2.59 7.35
C GLY A 59 -8.18 3.86 6.60
N TYR A 60 -7.32 4.86 6.49
CA TYR A 60 -7.62 6.12 5.80
C TYR A 60 -7.92 5.93 4.31
N MET A 61 -7.15 5.07 3.63
CA MET A 61 -7.38 4.76 2.21
C MET A 61 -8.68 3.98 2.03
N ALA A 62 -8.93 2.97 2.88
CA ALA A 62 -10.16 2.20 2.87
C ALA A 62 -11.39 3.12 2.99
N ARG A 63 -11.40 4.02 3.98
CA ARG A 63 -12.48 5.01 4.14
C ARG A 63 -12.65 5.88 2.90
N HIS A 64 -11.55 6.44 2.37
CA HIS A 64 -11.59 7.31 1.19
C HIS A 64 -12.22 6.64 -0.04
N ILE A 65 -11.87 5.39 -0.31
CA ILE A 65 -12.42 4.61 -1.43
C ILE A 65 -13.89 4.28 -1.20
N LEU A 66 -14.23 3.79 -0.01
CA LEU A 66 -15.58 3.32 0.31
C LEU A 66 -16.61 4.44 0.36
N GLU A 67 -16.24 5.66 0.78
CA GLU A 67 -17.09 6.85 0.74
C GLU A 67 -17.41 7.29 -0.70
N ARG A 68 -16.47 7.07 -1.65
CA ARG A 68 -16.60 7.52 -3.04
C ARG A 68 -17.10 6.45 -4.00
N ASN A 69 -17.13 5.21 -3.56
CA ASN A 69 -17.61 4.09 -4.37
C ASN A 69 -18.50 3.16 -3.53
N ALA A 70 -19.77 3.11 -3.89
CA ALA A 70 -20.78 2.34 -3.15
C ALA A 70 -20.74 0.82 -3.44
N THR A 71 -20.14 0.39 -4.53
CA THR A 71 -20.27 -0.97 -5.06
C THR A 71 -19.00 -1.82 -4.90
N ILE A 72 -17.83 -1.21 -4.73
CA ILE A 72 -16.58 -1.91 -4.46
C ILE A 72 -16.71 -2.75 -3.18
N SER A 73 -16.26 -4.00 -3.22
CA SER A 73 -15.98 -4.80 -2.05
C SER A 73 -14.50 -4.66 -1.66
N TYR A 74 -14.22 -4.60 -0.36
CA TYR A 74 -12.91 -4.23 0.13
C TYR A 74 -12.36 -5.28 1.10
N GLU A 75 -11.10 -5.66 0.89
CA GLU A 75 -10.36 -6.51 1.82
C GLU A 75 -9.12 -5.76 2.30
N ALA A 76 -9.07 -5.53 3.61
CA ALA A 76 -8.00 -4.84 4.31
C ALA A 76 -7.04 -5.86 4.92
N LEU A 77 -5.81 -5.94 4.42
CA LEU A 77 -4.80 -6.85 4.92
C LEU A 77 -3.76 -6.08 5.73
N ASP A 78 -3.48 -6.56 6.94
CA ASP A 78 -2.41 -6.06 7.80
C ASP A 78 -1.85 -7.20 8.66
N PHE A 79 -0.62 -7.04 9.18
CA PHE A 79 0.00 -8.03 10.06
C PHE A 79 -0.34 -7.80 11.54
N SER A 80 -0.87 -6.63 11.89
CA SER A 80 -1.19 -6.25 13.27
C SER A 80 -2.69 -6.04 13.48
N ASP A 81 -3.27 -6.82 14.38
CA ASP A 81 -4.68 -6.68 14.80
C ASP A 81 -4.96 -5.31 15.43
N VAL A 82 -3.96 -4.67 16.02
CA VAL A 82 -4.07 -3.31 16.59
C VAL A 82 -4.45 -2.29 15.53
N PHE A 83 -3.91 -2.41 14.31
CA PHE A 83 -4.31 -1.56 13.21
C PHE A 83 -5.77 -1.78 12.82
N PHE A 84 -6.26 -3.00 12.87
CA PHE A 84 -7.67 -3.26 12.55
C PHE A 84 -8.65 -2.59 13.51
N ASP A 85 -8.29 -2.47 14.79
CA ASP A 85 -9.13 -1.76 15.75
C ASP A 85 -9.22 -0.27 15.42
N ILE A 86 -8.09 0.36 15.07
CA ILE A 86 -8.04 1.75 14.64
C ILE A 86 -8.72 1.94 13.28
N ALA A 87 -8.49 1.01 12.34
CA ALA A 87 -9.13 1.06 11.02
C ALA A 87 -10.66 0.97 11.13
N ARG A 88 -11.20 0.14 12.03
CA ARG A 88 -12.65 0.10 12.30
C ARG A 88 -13.18 1.44 12.82
N GLU A 89 -12.45 2.09 13.74
CA GLU A 89 -12.80 3.43 14.23
C GLU A 89 -12.80 4.47 13.09
N THR A 90 -11.77 4.43 12.23
CA THR A 90 -11.60 5.35 11.10
C THR A 90 -12.66 5.14 10.02
N ILE A 91 -12.94 3.89 9.64
CA ILE A 91 -13.87 3.51 8.59
C ILE A 91 -15.32 3.74 9.04
N GLY A 92 -15.61 3.58 10.33
CA GLY A 92 -16.90 3.90 10.92
C GLY A 92 -18.04 3.02 10.40
N ASP A 93 -19.11 3.64 9.96
CA ASP A 93 -20.33 2.97 9.47
C ASP A 93 -20.13 2.15 8.18
N LEU A 94 -19.01 2.32 7.50
CA LEU A 94 -18.65 1.54 6.31
C LEU A 94 -17.95 0.21 6.63
N VAL A 95 -17.61 -0.08 7.89
CA VAL A 95 -16.97 -1.34 8.33
C VAL A 95 -17.68 -2.60 7.82
N PRO A 96 -19.02 -2.69 7.74
CA PRO A 96 -19.69 -3.89 7.20
C PRO A 96 -19.34 -4.22 5.74
N ARG A 97 -18.68 -3.31 5.00
CA ARG A 97 -18.21 -3.50 3.63
C ARG A 97 -16.75 -3.97 3.54
N VAL A 98 -16.07 -4.15 4.69
CA VAL A 98 -14.65 -4.48 4.75
C VAL A 98 -14.44 -5.86 5.35
N ILE A 99 -13.66 -6.67 4.67
CA ILE A 99 -13.10 -7.91 5.23
C ILE A 99 -11.71 -7.59 5.77
N PHE A 100 -11.45 -7.93 7.03
CA PHE A 100 -10.14 -7.75 7.66
C PHE A 100 -9.39 -9.07 7.64
N THR A 101 -8.22 -9.09 7.02
CA THR A 101 -7.39 -10.29 6.86
C THR A 101 -6.04 -10.10 7.54
N ASN A 102 -5.81 -10.79 8.67
CA ASN A 102 -4.51 -10.76 9.33
C ASN A 102 -3.52 -11.63 8.56
N ALA A 103 -2.49 -11.00 7.98
CA ALA A 103 -1.41 -11.68 7.29
C ALA A 103 -0.15 -10.81 7.23
N ASP A 104 1.00 -11.46 7.38
CA ASP A 104 2.32 -10.85 7.21
C ASP A 104 2.75 -10.96 5.73
N LEU A 105 3.07 -9.85 5.09
CA LEU A 105 3.55 -9.82 3.69
C LEU A 105 4.90 -10.51 3.52
N MET A 106 5.67 -10.69 4.61
CA MET A 106 6.90 -11.47 4.61
C MET A 106 6.62 -12.99 4.53
N ASP A 107 5.44 -13.45 4.94
CA ASP A 107 5.00 -14.82 4.70
C ASP A 107 4.58 -15.01 3.24
N GLN A 108 5.34 -15.78 2.48
CA GLN A 108 5.04 -16.03 1.06
C GLN A 108 3.66 -16.66 0.82
N ALA A 109 3.02 -17.20 1.85
CA ALA A 109 1.69 -17.81 1.78
C ALA A 109 0.54 -16.83 2.05
N TRP A 110 0.79 -15.53 2.27
CA TRP A 110 -0.25 -14.54 2.53
C TRP A 110 -1.41 -14.56 1.51
N PRO A 111 -1.20 -14.83 0.19
CA PRO A 111 -2.33 -14.86 -0.75
C PRO A 111 -3.34 -15.97 -0.47
N LYS A 112 -2.94 -17.02 0.24
CA LYS A 112 -3.84 -18.13 0.62
C LYS A 112 -4.81 -17.75 1.75
N ARG A 113 -4.58 -16.61 2.42
CA ARG A 113 -5.45 -16.09 3.48
C ARG A 113 -6.56 -15.19 2.95
N LEU A 114 -6.48 -14.77 1.69
CA LEU A 114 -7.47 -13.89 1.08
C LEU A 114 -8.85 -14.56 1.00
N SER A 115 -9.88 -13.77 1.23
CA SER A 115 -11.28 -14.21 1.12
C SER A 115 -11.65 -14.64 -0.30
N ARG A 116 -11.09 -13.95 -1.29
CA ARG A 116 -11.23 -14.24 -2.71
C ARG A 116 -10.13 -13.56 -3.53
N ARG A 117 -10.08 -13.88 -4.83
CA ARG A 117 -9.14 -13.27 -5.76
C ARG A 117 -9.49 -11.80 -5.99
N PRO A 118 -8.57 -10.83 -5.77
CA PRO A 118 -8.83 -9.42 -6.00
C PRO A 118 -8.75 -9.04 -7.48
N ASP A 119 -9.51 -8.03 -7.88
CA ASP A 119 -9.42 -7.39 -9.19
C ASP A 119 -8.39 -6.27 -9.21
N ALA A 120 -8.23 -5.60 -8.07
CA ALA A 120 -7.18 -4.63 -7.82
C ALA A 120 -6.45 -4.95 -6.51
N ILE A 121 -5.14 -4.75 -6.52
CA ILE A 121 -4.31 -4.74 -5.31
C ILE A 121 -3.75 -3.33 -5.16
N ILE A 122 -3.90 -2.75 -3.98
CA ILE A 122 -3.39 -1.41 -3.67
C ILE A 122 -2.54 -1.45 -2.42
N SER A 123 -1.63 -0.49 -2.28
CA SER A 123 -0.86 -0.28 -1.05
C SER A 123 -0.51 1.19 -0.92
N THR A 124 -0.45 1.69 0.33
CA THR A 124 0.05 3.04 0.60
C THR A 124 0.97 3.04 1.81
N TRP A 125 2.20 3.54 1.62
CA TRP A 125 3.22 3.71 2.67
C TRP A 125 3.42 2.48 3.56
N ALA A 126 3.46 1.29 2.94
CA ALA A 126 3.61 0.03 3.68
C ALA A 126 4.79 -0.83 3.21
N LEU A 127 5.07 -0.88 1.89
CA LEU A 127 6.06 -1.84 1.39
C LEU A 127 7.50 -1.43 1.72
N HIS A 128 7.79 -0.12 1.90
CA HIS A 128 9.12 0.34 2.32
C HIS A 128 9.52 -0.22 3.70
N ASP A 129 8.55 -0.51 4.58
CA ASP A 129 8.77 -1.09 5.92
C ASP A 129 9.15 -2.58 5.91
N LEU A 130 9.10 -3.24 4.75
CA LEU A 130 9.51 -4.65 4.60
C LEU A 130 11.04 -4.85 4.68
N GLY A 131 11.80 -3.77 4.87
CA GLY A 131 13.19 -3.81 5.25
C GLY A 131 14.20 -4.01 4.12
N GLY A 132 13.77 -3.95 2.86
CA GLY A 132 14.70 -4.01 1.73
C GLY A 132 14.05 -4.21 0.38
N GLN A 133 14.89 -4.18 -0.65
CA GLN A 133 14.43 -4.29 -2.04
C GLN A 133 13.86 -5.67 -2.37
N GLN A 134 14.51 -6.75 -1.90
CA GLN A 134 14.08 -8.11 -2.23
C GLN A 134 12.71 -8.46 -1.66
N PRO A 135 12.37 -8.16 -0.39
CA PRO A 135 11.01 -8.34 0.12
C PRO A 135 9.94 -7.62 -0.71
N VAL A 136 10.20 -6.37 -1.14
CA VAL A 136 9.26 -5.63 -1.99
C VAL A 136 9.09 -6.30 -3.36
N ALA A 137 10.19 -6.76 -3.98
CA ALA A 137 10.14 -7.51 -5.24
C ALA A 137 9.34 -8.81 -5.10
N ASP A 138 9.49 -9.52 -3.99
CA ASP A 138 8.73 -10.74 -3.69
C ASP A 138 7.22 -10.45 -3.53
N VAL A 139 6.85 -9.35 -2.87
CA VAL A 139 5.44 -8.90 -2.80
C VAL A 139 4.91 -8.58 -4.20
N TYR A 140 5.64 -7.84 -5.04
CA TYR A 140 5.21 -7.55 -6.42
C TYR A 140 4.96 -8.83 -7.23
N ARG A 141 5.84 -9.82 -7.12
CA ARG A 141 5.67 -11.12 -7.77
C ARG A 141 4.38 -11.82 -7.28
N ARG A 142 4.13 -11.83 -5.97
CA ARG A 142 2.91 -12.41 -5.39
C ARG A 142 1.66 -11.66 -5.85
N CYS A 143 1.72 -10.34 -5.93
CA CYS A 143 0.62 -9.53 -6.47
C CYS A 143 0.31 -9.93 -7.92
N HIS A 144 1.33 -10.06 -8.77
CA HIS A 144 1.14 -10.52 -10.15
C HIS A 144 0.50 -11.90 -10.21
N GLU A 145 1.01 -12.88 -9.45
CA GLU A 145 0.46 -14.24 -9.39
C GLU A 145 -1.00 -14.26 -8.92
N THR A 146 -1.36 -13.36 -8.02
CA THR A 146 -2.70 -13.28 -7.38
C THR A 146 -3.73 -12.59 -8.27
N LEU A 147 -3.38 -11.50 -8.95
CA LEU A 147 -4.31 -10.74 -9.81
C LEU A 147 -4.81 -11.59 -11.00
N PRO A 148 -6.03 -11.37 -11.51
CA PRO A 148 -6.47 -11.90 -12.80
C PRO A 148 -5.77 -11.15 -13.96
N VAL A 149 -5.84 -11.71 -15.16
CA VAL A 149 -5.50 -10.96 -16.39
C VAL A 149 -6.42 -9.73 -16.48
N GLY A 150 -5.84 -8.56 -16.76
CA GLY A 150 -6.54 -7.28 -16.72
C GLY A 150 -6.71 -6.68 -15.31
N GLY A 151 -6.20 -7.34 -14.27
CA GLY A 151 -6.15 -6.78 -12.91
C GLY A 151 -5.03 -5.75 -12.76
N VAL A 152 -5.12 -4.89 -11.76
CA VAL A 152 -4.21 -3.78 -11.53
C VAL A 152 -3.56 -3.82 -10.15
N LEU A 153 -2.26 -3.53 -10.09
CA LEU A 153 -1.54 -3.17 -8.87
C LEU A 153 -1.28 -1.65 -8.88
N VAL A 154 -1.63 -0.97 -7.80
CA VAL A 154 -1.26 0.43 -7.58
C VAL A 154 -0.57 0.57 -6.23
N ASN A 155 0.68 1.03 -6.24
CA ASN A 155 1.48 1.23 -5.03
C ASN A 155 1.84 2.71 -4.88
N GLY A 156 1.36 3.33 -3.80
CA GLY A 156 1.73 4.68 -3.39
C GLY A 156 2.72 4.61 -2.23
N ASP A 157 4.02 4.69 -2.50
CA ASP A 157 5.00 4.44 -1.44
C ASP A 157 6.15 5.43 -1.44
N PHE A 158 6.82 5.54 -0.29
CA PHE A 158 8.03 6.32 -0.15
C PHE A 158 9.14 5.76 -1.06
N ILE A 159 9.86 6.69 -1.69
CA ILE A 159 10.96 6.35 -2.58
C ILE A 159 12.25 7.09 -2.14
N LYS A 160 13.39 6.59 -2.58
CA LYS A 160 14.63 7.35 -2.59
C LYS A 160 14.70 8.13 -3.90
N PRO A 161 14.64 9.48 -3.89
CA PRO A 161 14.73 10.25 -5.14
C PRO A 161 16.13 10.15 -5.74
N ASP A 162 16.21 10.23 -7.07
CA ASP A 162 17.49 10.29 -7.77
C ASP A 162 18.22 11.59 -7.43
N GLY A 163 19.55 11.52 -7.36
CA GLY A 163 20.41 12.68 -7.12
C GLY A 163 20.51 13.14 -5.67
N THR A 164 19.80 12.52 -4.73
CA THR A 164 19.94 12.84 -3.31
C THR A 164 21.22 12.25 -2.71
N ALA A 165 21.87 13.02 -1.84
CA ALA A 165 22.99 12.56 -1.01
C ALA A 165 22.55 11.92 0.32
N TRP A 166 21.26 11.96 0.64
CA TRP A 166 20.71 11.43 1.88
C TRP A 166 20.64 9.90 1.87
N ASP A 167 20.91 9.31 3.04
CA ASP A 167 20.67 7.89 3.28
C ASP A 167 19.23 7.70 3.72
N TYR A 168 18.58 6.72 3.09
CA TYR A 168 17.24 6.30 3.41
C TYR A 168 17.27 4.83 3.89
N GLU A 169 16.24 4.42 4.60
CA GLU A 169 16.06 3.02 4.97
C GLU A 169 16.06 2.11 3.72
N PRO A 170 16.54 0.85 3.83
CA PRO A 170 16.74 -0.03 2.67
C PRO A 170 15.49 -0.32 1.83
N GLY A 171 14.29 -0.11 2.41
CA GLY A 171 13.02 -0.28 1.70
C GLY A 171 12.64 0.90 0.81
N ARG A 172 13.32 2.06 0.93
CA ARG A 172 13.17 3.20 0.04
C ARG A 172 14.23 3.16 -1.04
N PHE A 173 13.83 2.97 -2.26
CA PHE A 173 14.72 2.91 -3.42
C PHE A 173 14.11 3.68 -4.62
N PRO A 174 14.91 3.97 -5.67
CA PRO A 174 14.45 4.79 -6.79
C PRO A 174 13.27 4.21 -7.54
N ILE A 175 12.44 5.10 -8.10
CA ILE A 175 11.30 4.73 -8.97
C ILE A 175 11.72 3.74 -10.05
N ALA A 176 12.86 3.97 -10.72
CA ALA A 176 13.36 3.09 -11.77
C ALA A 176 13.52 1.64 -11.29
N ARG A 177 13.95 1.46 -10.03
CA ARG A 177 14.12 0.13 -9.44
C ARG A 177 12.79 -0.55 -9.13
N HIS A 178 11.78 0.21 -8.65
CA HIS A 178 10.43 -0.31 -8.51
C HIS A 178 9.86 -0.80 -9.85
N LEU A 179 10.01 0.02 -10.92
CA LEU A 179 9.52 -0.34 -12.24
C LEU A 179 10.25 -1.57 -12.82
N GLU A 180 11.53 -1.72 -12.53
CA GLU A 180 12.30 -2.92 -12.90
C GLU A 180 11.73 -4.17 -12.20
N PHE A 181 11.50 -4.12 -10.90
CA PHE A 181 10.92 -5.25 -10.15
C PHE A 181 9.51 -5.61 -10.61
N LEU A 182 8.69 -4.62 -10.94
CA LEU A 182 7.36 -4.86 -11.50
C LEU A 182 7.43 -5.57 -12.86
N ARG A 183 8.38 -5.19 -13.75
CA ARG A 183 8.60 -5.91 -15.01
C ARG A 183 9.10 -7.35 -14.77
N GLN A 184 10.05 -7.52 -13.85
CA GLN A 184 10.57 -8.85 -13.47
C GLN A 184 9.49 -9.75 -12.88
N ALA A 185 8.51 -9.18 -12.16
CA ALA A 185 7.33 -9.88 -11.66
C ALA A 185 6.35 -10.31 -12.75
N GLY A 186 6.47 -9.77 -13.97
CA GLY A 186 5.63 -10.11 -15.12
C GLY A 186 4.56 -9.08 -15.49
N PHE A 187 4.49 -7.94 -14.79
CA PHE A 187 3.53 -6.88 -15.12
C PHE A 187 3.87 -6.21 -16.46
N ALA A 188 2.82 -5.94 -17.25
CA ALA A 188 2.94 -5.19 -18.49
C ALA A 188 3.04 -3.68 -18.22
N ASP A 189 3.98 -3.02 -18.89
CA ASP A 189 4.18 -1.57 -18.96
C ASP A 189 3.99 -0.82 -17.61
N PRO A 190 4.73 -1.20 -16.54
CA PRO A 190 4.64 -0.51 -15.27
C PRO A 190 5.17 0.91 -15.40
N LYS A 191 4.49 1.87 -14.76
CA LYS A 191 4.83 3.30 -14.82
C LYS A 191 4.64 4.00 -13.48
N SER A 192 5.35 5.10 -13.33
CA SER A 192 5.09 6.08 -12.28
C SER A 192 4.12 7.12 -12.82
N LEU A 193 3.01 7.31 -12.13
CA LEU A 193 2.01 8.33 -12.45
C LEU A 193 2.40 9.70 -11.90
N ALA A 194 3.05 9.71 -10.73
CA ALA A 194 3.50 10.93 -10.06
C ALA A 194 4.64 10.65 -9.09
N HIS A 195 5.49 11.66 -8.87
CA HIS A 195 6.34 11.80 -7.70
C HIS A 195 5.78 12.97 -6.88
N LEU A 196 5.27 12.68 -5.71
CA LEU A 196 4.60 13.63 -4.84
C LEU A 196 5.54 14.10 -3.71
N GLU A 197 5.35 15.33 -3.28
CA GLU A 197 6.19 16.02 -2.28
C GLU A 197 7.70 15.83 -2.55
N PRO A 198 8.19 16.17 -3.78
CA PRO A 198 9.59 15.99 -4.13
C PRO A 198 10.48 16.98 -3.36
N ASN A 199 11.44 16.45 -2.62
CA ASN A 199 12.45 17.22 -1.90
C ASN A 199 13.75 16.43 -1.86
N ILE A 200 14.80 16.90 -2.57
CA ILE A 200 16.10 16.23 -2.65
C ILE A 200 17.19 16.95 -1.85
N GLU A 201 16.95 18.21 -1.46
CA GLU A 201 17.95 19.01 -0.77
C GLU A 201 17.91 18.83 0.75
N THR A 202 16.70 18.88 1.33
CA THR A 202 16.49 18.78 2.77
C THR A 202 15.28 17.91 3.12
N PRO A 203 15.25 16.64 2.64
CA PRO A 203 14.06 15.81 2.76
C PRO A 203 13.74 15.44 4.21
N THR A 204 12.44 15.39 4.52
CA THR A 204 11.94 14.79 5.75
C THR A 204 11.56 13.32 5.53
N ALA A 205 11.31 12.58 6.60
CA ALA A 205 10.88 11.19 6.51
C ALA A 205 9.49 11.01 5.85
N ALA A 206 8.69 12.09 5.75
CA ALA A 206 7.31 12.04 5.26
C ALA A 206 7.13 12.47 3.81
N GLU A 207 8.23 12.83 3.14
CA GLU A 207 8.26 13.33 1.76
C GLU A 207 8.78 12.26 0.78
N ASN A 208 8.77 12.60 -0.51
CA ASN A 208 9.27 11.75 -1.60
C ASN A 208 8.53 10.41 -1.69
N TYR A 209 7.31 10.43 -2.15
CA TYR A 209 6.58 9.21 -2.46
C TYR A 209 6.06 9.21 -3.90
N ALA A 210 5.92 8.04 -4.48
CA ALA A 210 5.49 7.88 -5.87
C ALA A 210 4.20 7.07 -5.95
N CYS A 211 3.35 7.39 -6.94
CA CYS A 211 2.25 6.54 -7.34
C CYS A 211 2.69 5.66 -8.51
N LEU A 212 2.79 4.37 -8.28
CA LEU A 212 3.22 3.37 -9.25
C LEU A 212 2.02 2.51 -9.67
N VAL A 213 1.86 2.27 -10.97
CA VAL A 213 0.80 1.42 -11.52
C VAL A 213 1.36 0.35 -12.42
N ALA A 214 0.80 -0.85 -12.34
CA ALA A 214 1.15 -1.97 -13.19
C ALA A 214 -0.07 -2.87 -13.45
N TRP A 215 -0.27 -3.28 -14.70
CA TRP A 215 -1.39 -4.12 -15.14
C TRP A 215 -0.91 -5.55 -15.45
N ARG A 216 -1.72 -6.53 -15.08
CA ARG A 216 -1.47 -7.93 -15.41
C ARG A 216 -2.04 -8.33 -16.76
#